data_2c63071467ccffb83cf7a37fa1bc27f2
#
_entry.id   2c63071467ccffb83cf7a37fa1bc27f2
#
_cell.length_a   1.000
_cell.length_b   1.000
_cell.length_c   1.000
_cell.angle_alpha   90.00
_cell.angle_beta   90.00
_cell.angle_gamma   90.00
#
_symmetry.space_group_name_H-M   'P 1'
#
loop_
_entity.id
_entity.type
_entity.pdbx_description
1 polymer ?
#
loop_
_entity_poly.entity_id
_entity_poly.type
_entity_poly.pdbx_seq_one_letter_code
_entity_poly.pdbx_strand_id
1 'polypeptide(L)'
;MIRWFLRIALAMLTLHAYTAQAAAPAFHEGKAYTKLPVAQAVSPSGKIVVTEFFWYNCPHCAAFDPSFEAWIKRQPADVVVERVPVAFAPQFVAQQKLYYALKALGKVDALQGAIFDAIHQQNIPLMTEPQMANWLAGHGVPKAQFENAFNAFGVQLEAKRATQMVQDYQISGVPTLVVQGTYALSPAMPETPTFATLLQAVDMLVARVRADGVH
;
A
#
# COMPACT_ATOMS: atom_id res chain seq x y z
N MET A 1 73.36 -43.96 -4.22
CA MET A 1 72.21 -43.74 -3.28
C MET A 1 71.57 -42.46 -3.75
N ILE A 2 70.56 -42.53 -4.58
CA ILE A 2 69.89 -41.38 -5.20
C ILE A 2 68.60 -41.18 -4.47
N ARG A 3 68.43 -40.02 -3.75
CA ARG A 3 67.18 -39.61 -3.06
C ARG A 3 66.34 -38.82 -4.05
N TRP A 4 65.27 -39.43 -4.53
CA TRP A 4 64.23 -38.74 -5.30
C TRP A 4 63.34 -37.91 -4.40
N PHE A 5 63.35 -36.58 -4.57
CA PHE A 5 62.37 -35.68 -3.97
C PHE A 5 61.18 -35.53 -4.91
N LEU A 6 60.09 -36.16 -4.54
CA LEU A 6 58.79 -35.99 -5.20
C LEU A 6 58.22 -34.68 -4.73
N ARG A 7 58.17 -33.66 -5.59
CA ARG A 7 57.44 -32.40 -5.33
C ARG A 7 56.02 -32.60 -5.81
N ILE A 8 55.07 -32.78 -4.87
CA ILE A 8 53.62 -32.75 -5.12
C ILE A 8 53.24 -31.27 -5.11
N ALA A 9 52.97 -30.72 -6.29
CA ALA A 9 52.35 -29.41 -6.44
C ALA A 9 50.84 -29.57 -6.20
N LEU A 10 50.36 -29.12 -5.02
CA LEU A 10 48.94 -29.07 -4.67
C LEU A 10 48.36 -27.86 -5.37
N ALA A 11 47.69 -28.05 -6.52
CA ALA A 11 46.94 -27.03 -7.20
C ALA A 11 45.62 -26.81 -6.43
N MET A 12 45.57 -25.76 -5.59
CA MET A 12 44.29 -25.30 -5.02
C MET A 12 43.43 -24.69 -6.12
N LEU A 13 42.48 -25.47 -6.63
CA LEU A 13 41.38 -24.95 -7.43
C LEU A 13 40.46 -24.14 -6.50
N THR A 14 40.62 -22.83 -6.44
CA THR A 14 39.66 -21.94 -5.81
C THR A 14 38.41 -21.86 -6.69
N LEU A 15 37.39 -22.62 -6.34
CA LEU A 15 36.08 -22.58 -6.97
C LEU A 15 35.42 -21.24 -6.56
N HIS A 16 35.59 -20.21 -7.38
CA HIS A 16 34.82 -18.99 -7.21
C HIS A 16 33.38 -19.28 -7.62
N ALA A 17 32.53 -19.53 -6.60
CA ALA A 17 31.09 -19.56 -6.81
C ALA A 17 30.65 -18.14 -7.21
N TYR A 18 30.50 -17.89 -8.50
CA TYR A 18 29.78 -16.74 -8.99
C TYR A 18 28.33 -16.92 -8.58
N THR A 19 27.92 -16.32 -7.45
CA THR A 19 26.51 -16.10 -7.18
C THR A 19 26.00 -15.13 -8.25
N ALA A 20 25.30 -15.67 -9.23
CA ALA A 20 24.56 -14.86 -10.19
C ALA A 20 23.51 -14.08 -9.36
N GLN A 21 23.83 -12.84 -9.04
CA GLN A 21 22.87 -11.89 -8.47
C GLN A 21 21.87 -11.63 -9.59
N ALA A 22 20.68 -12.21 -9.49
CA ALA A 22 19.61 -11.89 -10.42
C ALA A 22 19.45 -10.36 -10.42
N ALA A 23 19.66 -9.72 -11.58
CA ALA A 23 19.46 -8.29 -11.70
C ALA A 23 18.05 -7.96 -11.24
N ALA A 24 17.91 -6.96 -10.35
CA ALA A 24 16.60 -6.49 -9.94
C ALA A 24 15.78 -6.12 -11.18
N PRO A 25 14.50 -6.45 -11.23
CA PRO A 25 13.67 -6.13 -12.38
C PRO A 25 13.74 -4.63 -12.68
N ALA A 26 13.98 -4.30 -13.94
CA ALA A 26 13.99 -2.90 -14.38
C ALA A 26 12.56 -2.45 -14.60
N PHE A 27 12.11 -1.43 -13.87
CA PHE A 27 10.79 -0.83 -13.99
C PHE A 27 10.89 0.51 -14.73
N HIS A 28 10.03 0.72 -15.73
CA HIS A 28 10.10 1.87 -16.63
C HIS A 28 8.88 2.79 -16.47
N GLU A 29 9.13 4.09 -16.61
CA GLU A 29 8.05 5.09 -16.70
C GLU A 29 7.15 4.78 -17.91
N GLY A 30 5.84 4.91 -17.73
CA GLY A 30 4.83 4.54 -18.73
C GLY A 30 4.47 3.06 -18.77
N LYS A 31 5.24 2.17 -18.10
CA LYS A 31 5.00 0.72 -18.08
C LYS A 31 4.81 0.15 -16.67
N ALA A 32 5.57 0.61 -15.69
CA ALA A 32 5.47 0.20 -14.30
C ALA A 32 4.86 1.29 -13.41
N TYR A 33 5.10 2.55 -13.78
CA TYR A 33 4.60 3.73 -13.09
C TYR A 33 4.44 4.89 -14.07
N THR A 34 3.65 5.89 -13.67
CA THR A 34 3.56 7.18 -14.37
C THR A 34 3.84 8.30 -13.38
N LYS A 35 4.32 9.44 -13.88
CA LYS A 35 4.35 10.65 -13.07
C LYS A 35 3.00 11.33 -13.11
N LEU A 36 2.55 11.83 -11.95
CA LEU A 36 1.38 12.71 -11.91
C LEU A 36 1.69 13.99 -12.68
N PRO A 37 0.73 14.57 -13.41
CA PRO A 37 0.91 15.85 -14.13
C PRO A 37 1.36 16.98 -13.22
N VAL A 38 0.89 16.96 -11.95
CA VAL A 38 1.29 17.90 -10.90
C VAL A 38 1.63 17.07 -9.67
N ALA A 39 2.86 17.23 -9.17
CA ALA A 39 3.27 16.59 -7.93
C ALA A 39 2.45 17.13 -6.76
N GLN A 40 1.96 16.25 -5.92
CA GLN A 40 1.13 16.57 -4.76
C GLN A 40 1.99 16.66 -3.50
N ALA A 41 1.72 17.65 -2.68
CA ALA A 41 2.38 17.78 -1.39
C ALA A 41 1.98 16.61 -0.48
N VAL A 42 2.96 16.02 0.19
CA VAL A 42 2.76 14.91 1.13
C VAL A 42 3.15 15.30 2.57
N SER A 43 2.58 14.62 3.54
CA SER A 43 2.83 14.85 4.95
C SER A 43 3.01 13.50 5.67
N PRO A 44 3.95 13.39 6.62
CA PRO A 44 4.83 14.45 7.12
C PRO A 44 6.02 14.72 6.19
N SER A 45 6.51 15.96 6.20
CA SER A 45 7.76 16.31 5.51
C SER A 45 8.96 15.58 6.11
N GLY A 46 9.97 15.29 5.30
CA GLY A 46 11.15 14.52 5.72
C GLY A 46 10.92 13.02 5.83
N LYS A 47 9.77 12.52 5.37
CA LYS A 47 9.45 11.09 5.23
C LYS A 47 9.11 10.79 3.77
N ILE A 48 9.29 9.54 3.38
CA ILE A 48 8.83 9.05 2.10
C ILE A 48 7.41 8.52 2.30
N VAL A 49 6.45 9.17 1.65
CA VAL A 49 5.04 8.81 1.78
C VAL A 49 4.61 7.92 0.62
N VAL A 50 4.03 6.77 0.95
CA VAL A 50 3.36 5.88 0.00
C VAL A 50 1.88 5.96 0.27
N THR A 51 1.13 6.57 -0.65
CA THR A 51 -0.32 6.73 -0.54
C THR A 51 -1.00 5.58 -1.26
N GLU A 52 -1.86 4.83 -0.55
CA GLU A 52 -2.74 3.82 -1.13
C GLU A 52 -4.13 4.42 -1.34
N PHE A 53 -4.59 4.46 -2.59
CA PHE A 53 -5.99 4.69 -2.92
C PHE A 53 -6.70 3.34 -3.03
N PHE A 54 -7.73 3.12 -2.21
CA PHE A 54 -8.43 1.84 -2.11
C PHE A 54 -9.94 2.03 -1.94
N TRP A 55 -10.70 0.97 -2.13
CA TRP A 55 -12.12 0.95 -1.82
C TRP A 55 -12.49 -0.39 -1.19
N TYR A 56 -13.20 -0.36 -0.07
CA TYR A 56 -13.58 -1.60 0.61
C TYR A 56 -14.38 -2.58 -0.26
N ASN A 57 -15.20 -2.09 -1.18
CA ASN A 57 -15.99 -2.96 -2.06
C ASN A 57 -15.23 -3.39 -3.34
N CYS A 58 -13.94 -3.07 -3.45
CA CYS A 58 -13.10 -3.47 -4.57
C CYS A 58 -12.46 -4.85 -4.30
N PRO A 59 -12.75 -5.89 -5.10
CA PRO A 59 -12.19 -7.23 -4.89
C PRO A 59 -10.67 -7.26 -5.11
N HIS A 60 -10.13 -6.42 -5.98
CA HIS A 60 -8.68 -6.31 -6.19
C HIS A 60 -7.98 -5.67 -4.99
N CYS A 61 -8.63 -4.70 -4.31
CA CYS A 61 -8.09 -4.14 -3.07
C CYS A 61 -8.10 -5.18 -1.95
N ALA A 62 -9.19 -5.95 -1.80
CA ALA A 62 -9.27 -7.05 -0.84
C ALA A 62 -8.18 -8.12 -1.06
N ALA A 63 -7.93 -8.47 -2.33
CA ALA A 63 -6.88 -9.43 -2.67
C ALA A 63 -5.46 -8.87 -2.46
N PHE A 64 -5.27 -7.56 -2.60
CA PHE A 64 -3.99 -6.88 -2.42
C PHE A 64 -3.63 -6.66 -0.95
N ASP A 65 -4.62 -6.37 -0.09
CA ASP A 65 -4.44 -5.94 1.30
C ASP A 65 -3.48 -6.83 2.12
N PRO A 66 -3.55 -8.18 2.10
CA PRO A 66 -2.60 -9.01 2.85
C PRO A 66 -1.14 -8.83 2.41
N SER A 67 -0.89 -8.66 1.12
CA SER A 67 0.45 -8.44 0.58
C SER A 67 0.96 -7.06 0.94
N PHE A 68 0.09 -6.05 0.92
CA PHE A 68 0.44 -4.68 1.28
C PHE A 68 0.69 -4.54 2.78
N GLU A 69 -0.12 -5.15 3.64
CA GLU A 69 0.13 -5.21 5.09
C GLU A 69 1.48 -5.86 5.42
N ALA A 70 1.82 -6.95 4.75
CA ALA A 70 3.11 -7.60 4.92
C ALA A 70 4.26 -6.70 4.43
N TRP A 71 4.04 -5.92 3.39
CA TRP A 71 5.01 -4.95 2.88
C TRP A 71 5.19 -3.78 3.86
N ILE A 72 4.11 -3.20 4.38
CA ILE A 72 4.14 -2.10 5.37
C ILE A 72 4.99 -2.48 6.59
N LYS A 73 4.80 -3.68 7.13
CA LYS A 73 5.52 -4.16 8.32
C LYS A 73 7.04 -4.28 8.13
N ARG A 74 7.52 -4.34 6.90
CA ARG A 74 8.95 -4.42 6.58
C ARG A 74 9.58 -3.07 6.29
N GLN A 75 8.78 -2.00 6.20
CA GLN A 75 9.32 -0.70 5.83
C GLN A 75 10.13 -0.08 6.96
N PRO A 76 11.24 0.59 6.64
CA PRO A 76 12.01 1.34 7.63
C PRO A 76 11.22 2.59 8.09
N ALA A 77 11.62 3.15 9.21
CA ALA A 77 10.91 4.25 9.87
C ALA A 77 10.84 5.57 9.07
N ASP A 78 11.61 5.70 7.99
CA ASP A 78 11.56 6.84 7.08
C ASP A 78 10.44 6.72 6.03
N VAL A 79 9.81 5.55 5.89
CA VAL A 79 8.65 5.33 5.03
C VAL A 79 7.37 5.37 5.83
N VAL A 80 6.40 6.15 5.37
CA VAL A 80 5.06 6.27 5.97
C VAL A 80 4.01 5.90 4.93
N VAL A 81 3.04 5.09 5.33
CA VAL A 81 1.90 4.74 4.49
C VAL A 81 0.68 5.56 4.88
N GLU A 82 0.08 6.20 3.89
CA GLU A 82 -1.21 6.85 3.99
C GLU A 82 -2.26 6.08 3.19
N ARG A 83 -3.38 5.73 3.80
CA ARG A 83 -4.51 5.11 3.11
C ARG A 83 -5.60 6.11 2.87
N VAL A 84 -6.07 6.18 1.63
CA VAL A 84 -7.11 7.10 1.17
C VAL A 84 -8.25 6.27 0.58
N PRO A 85 -9.35 6.10 1.31
CA PRO A 85 -10.54 5.42 0.78
C PRO A 85 -11.18 6.26 -0.32
N VAL A 86 -11.50 5.65 -1.46
CA VAL A 86 -12.14 6.36 -2.57
C VAL A 86 -13.67 6.15 -2.56
N ALA A 87 -14.39 7.13 -3.09
CA ALA A 87 -15.81 7.02 -3.42
C ALA A 87 -16.03 7.55 -4.84
N PHE A 88 -16.03 6.65 -5.83
CA PHE A 88 -16.30 7.02 -7.23
C PHE A 88 -17.77 7.40 -7.48
N ALA A 89 -18.65 7.19 -6.50
CA ALA A 89 -20.05 7.60 -6.57
C ALA A 89 -20.58 7.94 -5.15
N PRO A 90 -21.61 8.80 -5.04
CA PRO A 90 -22.10 9.29 -3.74
C PRO A 90 -22.49 8.20 -2.75
N GLN A 91 -23.03 7.07 -3.23
CA GLN A 91 -23.44 5.94 -2.37
C GLN A 91 -22.26 5.26 -1.66
N PHE A 92 -21.01 5.48 -2.11
CA PHE A 92 -19.81 4.89 -1.51
C PHE A 92 -19.14 5.77 -0.46
N VAL A 93 -19.61 7.00 -0.27
CA VAL A 93 -19.08 7.92 0.74
C VAL A 93 -19.21 7.34 2.16
N ALA A 94 -20.23 6.51 2.42
CA ALA A 94 -20.36 5.85 3.72
C ALA A 94 -19.16 4.95 4.03
N GLN A 95 -18.58 4.27 3.04
CA GLN A 95 -17.37 3.44 3.23
C GLN A 95 -16.10 4.28 3.42
N GLN A 96 -16.00 5.48 2.83
CA GLN A 96 -14.92 6.43 3.19
C GLN A 96 -15.03 6.83 4.67
N LYS A 97 -16.23 7.18 5.11
CA LYS A 97 -16.48 7.55 6.50
C LYS A 97 -16.22 6.39 7.47
N LEU A 98 -16.52 5.14 7.08
CA LEU A 98 -16.18 3.95 7.86
C LEU A 98 -14.69 3.92 8.17
N TYR A 99 -13.84 4.05 7.15
CA TYR A 99 -12.39 4.05 7.33
C TYR A 99 -11.93 5.17 8.28
N TYR A 100 -12.39 6.41 8.07
CA TYR A 100 -11.96 7.54 8.89
C TYR A 100 -12.53 7.49 10.31
N ALA A 101 -13.72 6.93 10.51
CA ALA A 101 -14.26 6.66 11.85
C ALA A 101 -13.38 5.64 12.60
N LEU A 102 -12.97 4.55 11.93
CA LEU A 102 -12.07 3.58 12.51
C LEU A 102 -10.66 4.16 12.75
N LYS A 103 -10.18 5.03 11.87
CA LYS A 103 -8.92 5.76 12.06
C LYS A 103 -8.97 6.64 13.30
N ALA A 104 -10.07 7.41 13.49
CA ALA A 104 -10.27 8.23 14.68
C ALA A 104 -10.38 7.40 15.97
N LEU A 105 -10.86 6.17 15.88
CA LEU A 105 -10.97 5.23 17.00
C LEU A 105 -9.69 4.38 17.22
N GLY A 106 -8.66 4.51 16.37
CA GLY A 106 -7.44 3.69 16.42
C GLY A 106 -7.71 2.20 16.14
N LYS A 107 -8.67 1.88 15.27
CA LYS A 107 -9.14 0.51 14.99
C LYS A 107 -8.84 0.03 13.58
N VAL A 108 -8.21 0.84 12.72
CA VAL A 108 -7.93 0.46 11.33
C VAL A 108 -7.09 -0.82 11.27
N ASP A 109 -5.93 -0.85 11.92
CA ASP A 109 -5.01 -1.98 11.85
C ASP A 109 -5.63 -3.32 12.31
N ALA A 110 -6.57 -3.24 13.27
CA ALA A 110 -7.23 -4.44 13.79
C ALA A 110 -8.40 -4.90 12.90
N LEU A 111 -9.02 -4.01 12.12
CA LEU A 111 -10.29 -4.30 11.45
C LEU A 111 -10.24 -4.21 9.93
N GLN A 112 -9.16 -3.67 9.33
CA GLN A 112 -9.04 -3.49 7.88
C GLN A 112 -9.29 -4.81 7.12
N GLY A 113 -8.53 -5.85 7.42
CA GLY A 113 -8.69 -7.16 6.78
C GLY A 113 -10.05 -7.79 7.08
N ALA A 114 -10.54 -7.67 8.30
CA ALA A 114 -11.85 -8.22 8.68
C ALA A 114 -13.02 -7.55 7.93
N ILE A 115 -12.91 -6.26 7.60
CA ILE A 115 -13.90 -5.55 6.78
C ILE A 115 -13.88 -6.07 5.35
N PHE A 116 -12.69 -6.27 4.76
CA PHE A 116 -12.57 -6.89 3.44
C PHE A 116 -13.16 -8.30 3.43
N ASP A 117 -12.87 -9.11 4.44
CA ASP A 117 -13.43 -10.47 4.57
C ASP A 117 -14.95 -10.45 4.73
N ALA A 118 -15.49 -9.55 5.53
CA ALA A 118 -16.93 -9.38 5.69
C ALA A 118 -17.61 -9.11 4.34
N ILE A 119 -17.07 -8.18 3.56
CA ILE A 119 -17.66 -7.79 2.28
C ILE A 119 -17.48 -8.89 1.21
N HIS A 120 -16.26 -9.42 1.06
CA HIS A 120 -15.92 -10.24 -0.10
C HIS A 120 -16.04 -11.75 0.14
N GLN A 121 -15.94 -12.21 1.40
CA GLN A 121 -16.06 -13.64 1.73
C GLN A 121 -17.39 -13.97 2.39
N GLN A 122 -17.90 -13.06 3.23
CA GLN A 122 -19.14 -13.30 3.98
C GLN A 122 -20.37 -12.64 3.34
N ASN A 123 -20.19 -11.87 2.26
CA ASN A 123 -21.25 -11.12 1.56
C ASN A 123 -22.03 -10.15 2.48
N ILE A 124 -21.35 -9.55 3.45
CA ILE A 124 -21.91 -8.51 4.31
C ILE A 124 -21.58 -7.15 3.67
N PRO A 125 -22.55 -6.41 3.11
CA PRO A 125 -22.24 -5.30 2.20
C PRO A 125 -21.62 -4.08 2.87
N LEU A 126 -21.82 -3.85 4.18
CA LEU A 126 -21.33 -2.70 4.94
C LEU A 126 -21.46 -1.37 4.17
N MET A 127 -22.64 -1.12 3.61
CA MET A 127 -22.91 0.06 2.76
C MET A 127 -23.58 1.22 3.52
N THR A 128 -24.17 0.93 4.67
CA THR A 128 -24.89 1.93 5.47
C THR A 128 -24.38 1.98 6.90
N GLU A 129 -24.49 3.15 7.54
CA GLU A 129 -24.09 3.34 8.94
C GLU A 129 -24.69 2.28 9.88
N PRO A 130 -26.02 1.95 9.84
CA PRO A 130 -26.58 0.91 10.70
C PRO A 130 -25.99 -0.49 10.47
N GLN A 131 -25.70 -0.87 9.20
CA GLN A 131 -25.03 -2.13 8.89
C GLN A 131 -23.63 -2.18 9.50
N MET A 132 -22.85 -1.11 9.32
CA MET A 132 -21.52 -0.97 9.89
C MET A 132 -21.53 -1.01 11.42
N ALA A 133 -22.40 -0.24 12.05
CA ALA A 133 -22.55 -0.20 13.52
C ALA A 133 -22.91 -1.55 14.11
N ASN A 134 -23.84 -2.29 13.47
CA ASN A 134 -24.21 -3.63 13.88
C ASN A 134 -23.07 -4.63 13.78
N TRP A 135 -22.35 -4.62 12.66
CA TRP A 135 -21.22 -5.51 12.43
C TRP A 135 -20.07 -5.20 13.40
N LEU A 136 -19.72 -3.93 13.55
CA LEU A 136 -18.63 -3.47 14.41
C LEU A 136 -18.88 -3.76 15.90
N ALA A 137 -20.13 -3.77 16.34
CA ALA A 137 -20.47 -4.14 17.72
C ALA A 137 -20.04 -5.57 18.07
N GLY A 138 -20.11 -6.50 17.11
CA GLY A 138 -19.58 -7.85 17.23
C GLY A 138 -18.06 -7.94 17.15
N HIS A 139 -17.38 -6.84 16.76
CA HIS A 139 -15.93 -6.76 16.55
C HIS A 139 -15.23 -5.78 17.52
N GLY A 140 -15.82 -5.57 18.69
CA GLY A 140 -15.20 -4.80 19.77
C GLY A 140 -15.26 -3.29 19.61
N VAL A 141 -16.17 -2.76 18.77
CA VAL A 141 -16.47 -1.33 18.66
C VAL A 141 -17.94 -1.08 19.01
N PRO A 142 -18.26 -0.53 20.20
CA PRO A 142 -19.65 -0.25 20.59
C PRO A 142 -20.35 0.63 19.57
N LYS A 143 -21.64 0.33 19.27
CA LYS A 143 -22.44 1.08 18.28
C LYS A 143 -22.39 2.58 18.48
N ALA A 144 -22.71 3.05 19.68
CA ALA A 144 -22.74 4.49 19.99
C ALA A 144 -21.34 5.13 19.79
N GLN A 145 -20.26 4.42 20.07
CA GLN A 145 -18.90 4.93 19.84
C GLN A 145 -18.62 5.09 18.34
N PHE A 146 -18.99 4.10 17.54
CA PHE A 146 -18.86 4.17 16.10
C PHE A 146 -19.73 5.27 15.49
N GLU A 147 -21.02 5.32 15.83
CA GLU A 147 -21.96 6.31 15.31
C GLU A 147 -21.51 7.75 15.63
N ASN A 148 -21.03 7.99 16.86
CA ASN A 148 -20.45 9.27 17.22
C ASN A 148 -19.22 9.62 16.39
N ALA A 149 -18.29 8.68 16.17
CA ALA A 149 -17.13 8.90 15.33
C ALA A 149 -17.50 9.10 13.85
N PHE A 150 -18.39 8.27 13.32
CA PHE A 150 -18.85 8.31 11.93
C PHE A 150 -19.55 9.65 11.57
N ASN A 151 -20.25 10.24 12.51
CA ASN A 151 -20.96 11.52 12.34
C ASN A 151 -20.14 12.73 12.80
N ALA A 152 -18.93 12.53 13.33
CA ALA A 152 -18.06 13.62 13.75
C ALA A 152 -17.65 14.50 12.56
N PHE A 153 -17.57 15.80 12.80
CA PHE A 153 -17.16 16.80 11.79
C PHE A 153 -15.80 16.46 11.18
N GLY A 154 -14.84 15.99 12.00
CA GLY A 154 -13.50 15.58 11.53
C GLY A 154 -13.56 14.46 10.50
N VAL A 155 -14.39 13.43 10.72
CA VAL A 155 -14.57 12.31 9.78
C VAL A 155 -15.21 12.77 8.47
N GLN A 156 -16.19 13.68 8.55
CA GLN A 156 -16.79 14.27 7.34
C GLN A 156 -15.77 15.09 6.53
N LEU A 157 -14.92 15.84 7.23
CA LEU A 157 -13.85 16.63 6.59
C LEU A 157 -12.81 15.72 5.91
N GLU A 158 -12.36 14.64 6.59
CA GLU A 158 -11.43 13.67 6.00
C GLU A 158 -12.03 12.97 4.76
N ALA A 159 -13.30 12.58 4.80
CA ALA A 159 -13.98 12.01 3.64
C ALA A 159 -14.04 12.99 2.44
N LYS A 160 -14.28 14.27 2.70
CA LYS A 160 -14.22 15.31 1.65
C LYS A 160 -12.81 15.49 1.09
N ARG A 161 -11.79 15.49 1.97
CA ARG A 161 -10.38 15.57 1.55
C ARG A 161 -10.01 14.37 0.68
N ALA A 162 -10.41 13.16 1.08
CA ALA A 162 -10.18 11.96 0.28
C ALA A 162 -10.79 12.08 -1.12
N THR A 163 -12.01 12.61 -1.21
CA THR A 163 -12.67 12.87 -2.50
C THR A 163 -11.90 13.89 -3.33
N GLN A 164 -11.38 14.96 -2.72
CA GLN A 164 -10.54 15.94 -3.40
C GLN A 164 -9.20 15.31 -3.85
N MET A 165 -8.55 14.52 -2.99
CA MET A 165 -7.31 13.83 -3.35
C MET A 165 -7.49 12.90 -4.56
N VAL A 166 -8.62 12.19 -4.69
CA VAL A 166 -8.93 11.38 -5.88
C VAL A 166 -8.88 12.22 -7.16
N GLN A 167 -9.36 13.46 -7.11
CA GLN A 167 -9.33 14.40 -8.25
C GLN A 167 -7.92 14.94 -8.51
N ASP A 168 -7.24 15.41 -7.46
CA ASP A 168 -5.92 16.04 -7.56
C ASP A 168 -4.86 15.03 -8.04
N TYR A 169 -4.96 13.78 -7.60
CA TYR A 169 -4.09 12.68 -8.01
C TYR A 169 -4.55 11.99 -9.31
N GLN A 170 -5.69 12.40 -9.88
CA GLN A 170 -6.31 11.83 -11.10
C GLN A 170 -6.52 10.32 -11.00
N ILE A 171 -6.98 9.85 -9.84
CA ILE A 171 -7.20 8.42 -9.58
C ILE A 171 -8.46 7.95 -10.31
N SER A 172 -8.28 7.05 -11.27
CA SER A 172 -9.37 6.48 -12.08
C SER A 172 -9.71 5.01 -11.75
N GLY A 173 -8.89 4.37 -10.92
CA GLY A 173 -9.09 2.98 -10.50
C GLY A 173 -8.33 2.65 -9.22
N VAL A 174 -8.67 1.52 -8.61
CA VAL A 174 -8.06 1.04 -7.36
C VAL A 174 -7.81 -0.47 -7.42
N PRO A 175 -6.78 -1.01 -6.73
CA PRO A 175 -5.83 -0.25 -5.92
C PRO A 175 -4.87 0.58 -6.79
N THR A 176 -4.54 1.78 -6.33
CA THR A 176 -3.48 2.61 -6.90
C THR A 176 -2.56 3.07 -5.77
N LEU A 177 -1.25 2.91 -5.97
CA LEU A 177 -0.24 3.42 -5.07
C LEU A 177 0.39 4.68 -5.66
N VAL A 178 0.68 5.66 -4.82
CA VAL A 178 1.44 6.84 -5.23
C VAL A 178 2.61 7.06 -4.28
N VAL A 179 3.83 7.06 -4.83
CA VAL A 179 5.05 7.33 -4.06
C VAL A 179 5.36 8.81 -4.12
N GLN A 180 5.52 9.42 -2.95
CA GLN A 180 5.90 10.82 -2.73
C GLN A 180 5.04 11.81 -3.53
N GLY A 181 3.73 11.56 -3.60
CA GLY A 181 2.80 12.43 -4.34
C GLY A 181 3.16 12.63 -5.82
N THR A 182 4.04 11.80 -6.38
CA THR A 182 4.63 12.01 -7.71
C THR A 182 4.46 10.80 -8.63
N TYR A 183 4.72 9.59 -8.14
CA TYR A 183 4.78 8.39 -8.99
C TYR A 183 3.60 7.48 -8.71
N ALA A 184 2.69 7.37 -9.67
CA ALA A 184 1.49 6.51 -9.58
C ALA A 184 1.72 5.14 -10.22
N LEU A 185 1.28 4.07 -9.53
CA LEU A 185 1.39 2.67 -9.95
C LEU A 185 0.09 1.92 -9.65
N SER A 186 -0.20 0.91 -10.46
CA SER A 186 -1.31 -0.01 -10.19
C SER A 186 -1.05 -1.39 -10.79
N PRO A 187 -1.78 -2.45 -10.38
CA PRO A 187 -1.67 -3.77 -11.01
C PRO A 187 -2.12 -3.83 -12.47
N ALA A 188 -2.76 -2.77 -12.97
CA ALA A 188 -3.18 -2.68 -14.37
C ALA A 188 -2.03 -2.31 -15.33
N MET A 189 -0.86 -1.97 -14.80
CA MET A 189 0.28 -1.56 -15.63
C MET A 189 1.08 -2.77 -16.14
N PRO A 190 1.63 -2.71 -17.37
CA PRO A 190 2.25 -3.87 -18.03
C PRO A 190 3.40 -4.54 -17.26
N GLU A 191 4.19 -3.78 -16.52
CA GLU A 191 5.35 -4.31 -15.78
C GLU A 191 5.02 -4.62 -14.31
N THR A 192 3.79 -4.31 -13.83
CA THR A 192 3.35 -4.58 -12.46
C THR A 192 2.07 -5.42 -12.39
N PRO A 193 1.92 -6.50 -13.21
CA PRO A 193 0.68 -7.26 -13.30
C PRO A 193 0.41 -8.14 -12.07
N THR A 194 1.36 -8.26 -11.17
CA THR A 194 1.21 -8.99 -9.91
C THR A 194 1.46 -8.06 -8.71
N PHE A 195 0.89 -8.40 -7.57
CA PHE A 195 1.15 -7.62 -6.34
C PHE A 195 2.63 -7.62 -5.94
N ALA A 196 3.34 -8.71 -6.21
CA ALA A 196 4.78 -8.81 -5.96
C ALA A 196 5.56 -7.80 -6.83
N THR A 197 5.31 -7.77 -8.15
CA THR A 197 5.99 -6.81 -9.05
C THR A 197 5.59 -5.37 -8.78
N LEU A 198 4.32 -5.13 -8.40
CA LEU A 198 3.86 -3.81 -7.97
C LEU A 198 4.66 -3.32 -6.75
N LEU A 199 4.79 -4.14 -5.71
CA LEU A 199 5.52 -3.76 -4.49
C LEU A 199 7.03 -3.63 -4.73
N GLN A 200 7.62 -4.43 -5.62
CA GLN A 200 9.01 -4.24 -6.06
C GLN A 200 9.21 -2.89 -6.79
N ALA A 201 8.26 -2.49 -7.63
CA ALA A 201 8.32 -1.19 -8.28
C ALA A 201 8.17 -0.02 -7.26
N VAL A 202 7.32 -0.19 -6.23
CA VAL A 202 7.25 0.76 -5.12
C VAL A 202 8.57 0.86 -4.38
N ASP A 203 9.22 -0.28 -4.06
CA ASP A 203 10.52 -0.31 -3.39
C ASP A 203 11.60 0.43 -4.21
N MET A 204 11.60 0.25 -5.53
CA MET A 204 12.50 0.97 -6.44
C MET A 204 12.26 2.48 -6.41
N LEU A 205 10.99 2.92 -6.41
CA LEU A 205 10.64 4.34 -6.35
C LEU A 205 10.95 4.95 -4.98
N VAL A 206 10.70 4.22 -3.90
CA VAL A 206 11.09 4.62 -2.54
C VAL A 206 12.61 4.81 -2.46
N ALA A 207 13.39 3.89 -3.02
CA ALA A 207 14.85 4.02 -3.06
C ALA A 207 15.31 5.24 -3.90
N ARG A 208 14.63 5.51 -5.01
CA ARG A 208 14.89 6.70 -5.85
C ARG A 208 14.62 7.99 -5.07
N VAL A 209 13.42 8.13 -4.48
CA VAL A 209 13.05 9.31 -3.69
C VAL A 209 14.02 9.54 -2.53
N ARG A 210 14.48 8.46 -1.90
CA ARG A 210 15.48 8.53 -0.82
C ARG A 210 16.83 9.05 -1.33
N ALA A 211 17.27 8.61 -2.51
CA ALA A 211 18.53 9.05 -3.13
C ALA A 211 18.47 10.50 -3.60
N ASP A 212 17.30 10.95 -4.08
CA ASP A 212 17.08 12.33 -4.57
C ASP A 212 16.95 13.35 -3.40
N GLY A 213 16.90 12.88 -2.16
CA GLY A 213 16.63 13.68 -0.97
C GLY A 213 15.13 13.94 -0.79
N VAL A 214 14.61 13.60 0.38
CA VAL A 214 13.19 13.83 0.72
C VAL A 214 13.00 15.31 1.04
N HIS A 215 12.22 16.02 0.27
CA HIS A 215 11.92 17.45 0.43
C HIS A 215 10.48 17.69 0.82
#